data_edb9fb5db0bf234d0596a83f7ec0d5ca
#
_entry.id   edb9fb5db0bf234d0596a83f7ec0d5ca
#
_cell.length_a   1.000
_cell.length_b   1.000
_cell.length_c   1.000
_cell.angle_alpha   90.00
_cell.angle_beta   90.00
_cell.angle_gamma   90.00
#
_symmetry.space_group_name_H-M   'P 1'
#
loop_
_entity.id
_entity.type
_entity.pdbx_description
1 polymer ?
#
loop_
_entity_poly.entity_id
_entity_poly.type
_entity_poly.pdbx_seq_one_letter_code
_entity_poly.pdbx_strand_id
1 'polypeptide(L)'
;GDDKDARSEALTALIQTELFEAILDVQEATDNPDKPMDPAERVGMLSAAAKNIATLTRSSVNLKKFQAEEEARIAKAACEKQLAEQEDRLQELRGADGLSEQMEARIRRILIGKE
;
A
#
# COMPACT_ATOMS: atom_id res chain seq x y z
N GLY A 1 -7.47 -1.48 -8.60
CA GLY A 1 -8.87 -1.32 -8.48
C GLY A 1 -9.42 -1.75 -7.13
N ASP A 2 -10.70 -1.60 -6.95
CA ASP A 2 -11.39 -1.85 -5.68
C ASP A 2 -11.21 -3.29 -5.18
N ASP A 3 -11.13 -4.26 -6.09
CA ASP A 3 -10.94 -5.66 -5.73
C ASP A 3 -9.58 -5.94 -5.09
N LYS A 4 -8.54 -5.29 -5.58
CA LYS A 4 -7.19 -5.41 -5.01
C LYS A 4 -7.12 -4.78 -3.63
N ASP A 5 -7.75 -3.63 -3.45
CA ASP A 5 -7.79 -2.93 -2.17
C ASP A 5 -8.57 -3.74 -1.14
N ALA A 6 -9.70 -4.31 -1.53
CA ALA A 6 -10.50 -5.16 -0.67
C ALA A 6 -9.75 -6.41 -0.24
N ARG A 7 -9.01 -7.05 -1.15
CA ARG A 7 -8.16 -8.21 -0.83
C ARG A 7 -7.06 -7.83 0.14
N SER A 8 -6.42 -6.70 -0.11
CA SER A 8 -5.32 -6.22 0.71
C SER A 8 -5.78 -5.92 2.13
N GLU A 9 -6.93 -5.29 2.29
CA GLU A 9 -7.55 -5.03 3.58
C GLU A 9 -7.92 -6.33 4.30
N ALA A 10 -8.49 -7.29 3.58
CA ALA A 10 -8.85 -8.59 4.13
C ALA A 10 -7.63 -9.36 4.61
N LEU A 11 -6.53 -9.35 3.85
CA LEU A 11 -5.27 -9.99 4.23
C LEU A 11 -4.67 -9.31 5.46
N THR A 12 -4.69 -7.99 5.52
CA THR A 12 -4.21 -7.23 6.67
C THR A 12 -4.99 -7.62 7.94
N ALA A 13 -6.32 -7.66 7.84
CA ALA A 13 -7.17 -8.05 8.96
C ALA A 13 -6.91 -9.49 9.42
N LEU A 14 -6.73 -10.40 8.46
CA LEU A 14 -6.43 -11.80 8.76
C LEU A 14 -5.09 -11.93 9.49
N ILE A 15 -4.04 -11.28 9.00
CA ILE A 15 -2.71 -11.31 9.63
C ILE A 15 -2.79 -10.75 11.05
N GLN A 16 -3.49 -9.64 11.27
CA GLN A 16 -3.66 -9.04 12.58
C GLN A 16 -4.40 -9.96 13.54
N THR A 17 -5.45 -10.62 13.07
CA THR A 17 -6.21 -11.60 13.84
C THR A 17 -5.33 -12.78 14.24
N GLU A 18 -4.56 -13.34 13.32
CA GLU A 18 -3.65 -14.45 13.57
C GLU A 18 -2.54 -14.07 14.56
N LEU A 19 -1.99 -12.86 14.44
CA LEU A 19 -1.01 -12.34 15.40
C LEU A 19 -1.60 -12.24 16.81
N PHE A 20 -2.79 -11.69 16.92
CA PHE A 20 -3.48 -11.54 18.20
C PHE A 20 -3.74 -12.91 18.84
N GLU A 21 -4.25 -13.86 18.08
CA GLU A 21 -4.51 -15.22 18.55
C GLU A 21 -3.22 -15.93 18.97
N ALA A 22 -2.13 -15.76 18.23
CA ALA A 22 -0.85 -16.34 18.57
C ALA A 22 -0.33 -15.79 19.92
N ILE A 23 -0.49 -14.50 20.17
CA ILE A 23 -0.10 -13.87 21.42
C ILE A 23 -0.97 -14.37 22.57
N LEU A 24 -2.29 -14.46 22.38
CA LEU A 24 -3.21 -14.99 23.38
C LEU A 24 -2.89 -16.44 23.74
N ASP A 25 -2.61 -17.29 22.77
CA ASP A 25 -2.26 -18.68 22.99
C ASP A 25 -1.01 -18.81 23.86
N VAL A 26 0.00 -17.96 23.63
CA VAL A 26 1.20 -17.92 24.48
C VAL A 26 0.84 -17.52 25.90
N GLN A 27 0.02 -16.47 26.08
CA GLN A 27 -0.39 -16.01 27.39
C GLN A 27 -1.17 -17.09 28.16
N GLU A 28 -2.14 -17.72 27.51
CA GLU A 28 -2.94 -18.77 28.13
C GLU A 28 -2.09 -19.98 28.54
N ALA A 29 -1.15 -20.36 27.69
CA ALA A 29 -0.27 -21.50 27.97
C ALA A 29 0.73 -21.21 29.10
N THR A 30 1.21 -19.97 29.23
CA THR A 30 2.22 -19.62 30.23
C THR A 30 1.61 -19.23 31.60
N ASP A 31 0.37 -18.76 31.62
CA ASP A 31 -0.28 -18.22 32.83
C ASP A 31 -1.25 -19.20 33.50
N ASN A 32 -1.28 -20.45 33.05
CA ASN A 32 -2.19 -21.44 33.61
C ASN A 32 -1.62 -22.05 34.90
N PRO A 33 -2.10 -21.69 36.09
CA PRO A 33 -1.56 -22.22 37.34
C PRO A 33 -1.92 -23.68 37.59
N ASP A 34 -2.96 -24.22 36.95
CA ASP A 34 -3.43 -25.59 37.14
C ASP A 34 -2.61 -26.61 36.34
N LYS A 35 -1.89 -26.15 35.31
CA LYS A 35 -1.02 -26.99 34.49
C LYS A 35 0.33 -26.29 34.29
N PRO A 36 1.20 -26.29 35.30
CA PRO A 36 2.53 -25.70 35.13
C PRO A 36 3.28 -26.48 34.06
N MET A 37 3.82 -25.75 33.10
CA MET A 37 4.57 -26.30 32.01
C MET A 37 5.98 -26.64 32.43
N ASP A 38 6.47 -27.82 32.03
CA ASP A 38 7.87 -28.17 32.21
C ASP A 38 8.75 -27.14 31.50
N PRO A 39 9.93 -26.77 32.09
CA PRO A 39 10.81 -25.77 31.46
C PRO A 39 11.20 -26.08 30.01
N ALA A 40 11.46 -27.34 29.67
CA ALA A 40 11.78 -27.74 28.31
C ALA A 40 10.61 -27.54 27.37
N GLU A 41 9.39 -27.89 27.77
CA GLU A 41 8.17 -27.67 26.99
C GLU A 41 7.91 -26.19 26.79
N ARG A 42 8.12 -25.40 27.83
CA ARG A 42 7.94 -23.94 27.79
C ARG A 42 8.87 -23.30 26.76
N VAL A 43 10.15 -23.68 26.78
CA VAL A 43 11.13 -23.17 25.80
C VAL A 43 10.73 -23.57 24.38
N GLY A 44 10.34 -24.84 24.19
CA GLY A 44 9.89 -25.33 22.88
C GLY A 44 8.68 -24.56 22.35
N MET A 45 7.68 -24.35 23.20
CA MET A 45 6.46 -23.62 22.85
C MET A 45 6.77 -22.14 22.52
N LEU A 46 7.58 -21.48 23.36
CA LEU A 46 7.94 -20.07 23.15
C LEU A 46 8.77 -19.91 21.87
N SER A 47 9.67 -20.87 21.58
CA SER A 47 10.44 -20.84 20.33
C SER A 47 9.53 -20.98 19.09
N ALA A 48 8.58 -21.90 19.13
CA ALA A 48 7.62 -22.09 18.04
C ALA A 48 6.73 -20.85 17.86
N ALA A 49 6.24 -20.30 18.96
CA ALA A 49 5.44 -19.08 18.93
C ALA A 49 6.24 -17.89 18.38
N ALA A 50 7.49 -17.73 18.79
CA ALA A 50 8.35 -16.66 18.30
C ALA A 50 8.56 -16.74 16.79
N LYS A 51 8.77 -17.94 16.25
CA LYS A 51 8.90 -18.15 14.79
C LYS A 51 7.62 -17.80 14.06
N ASN A 52 6.47 -18.20 14.58
CA ASN A 52 5.17 -17.91 13.98
C ASN A 52 4.89 -16.41 14.00
N ILE A 53 5.10 -15.75 15.12
CA ILE A 53 4.92 -14.30 15.25
C ILE A 53 5.87 -13.55 14.32
N ALA A 54 7.13 -13.96 14.21
CA ALA A 54 8.09 -13.36 13.31
C ALA A 54 7.64 -13.49 11.84
N THR A 55 7.12 -14.65 11.45
CA THR A 55 6.60 -14.89 10.10
C THR A 55 5.41 -13.99 9.80
N LEU A 56 4.45 -13.89 10.72
CA LEU A 56 3.27 -13.04 10.57
C LEU A 56 3.66 -11.55 10.52
N THR A 57 4.62 -11.14 11.34
CA THR A 57 5.11 -9.76 11.34
C THR A 57 5.76 -9.41 10.01
N ARG A 58 6.61 -10.28 9.46
CA ARG A 58 7.20 -10.08 8.14
C ARG A 58 6.15 -10.01 7.05
N SER A 59 5.14 -10.86 7.10
CA SER A 59 4.03 -10.84 6.15
C SER A 59 3.27 -9.52 6.21
N SER A 60 3.05 -8.99 7.42
CA SER A 60 2.43 -7.68 7.61
C SER A 60 3.24 -6.54 6.99
N VAL A 61 4.55 -6.53 7.24
CA VAL A 61 5.47 -5.51 6.68
C VAL A 61 5.49 -5.60 5.15
N ASN A 62 5.60 -6.81 4.60
CA ASN A 62 5.61 -7.02 3.15
C ASN A 62 4.30 -6.58 2.50
N LEU A 63 3.17 -6.85 3.14
CA LEU A 63 1.87 -6.42 2.64
C LEU A 63 1.74 -4.90 2.62
N LYS A 64 2.17 -4.21 3.68
CA LYS A 64 2.18 -2.74 3.73
C LYS A 64 3.07 -2.15 2.66
N LYS A 65 4.24 -2.73 2.43
CA LYS A 65 5.15 -2.30 1.37
C LYS A 65 4.51 -2.47 0.00
N PHE A 66 3.88 -3.60 -0.25
CA PHE A 66 3.14 -3.86 -1.48
C PHE A 66 2.04 -2.82 -1.70
N GLN A 67 1.24 -2.52 -0.67
CA GLN A 67 0.18 -1.52 -0.72
C GLN A 67 0.73 -0.14 -1.09
N ALA A 68 1.84 0.27 -0.47
CA ALA A 68 2.49 1.55 -0.76
C ALA A 68 2.99 1.62 -2.20
N GLU A 69 3.58 0.54 -2.72
CA GLU A 69 4.05 0.45 -4.10
C GLU A 69 2.89 0.54 -5.10
N GLU A 70 1.76 -0.11 -4.81
CA GLU A 70 0.56 -0.05 -5.65
C GLU A 70 -0.04 1.36 -5.67
N GLU A 71 -0.13 2.01 -4.53
CA GLU A 71 -0.61 3.40 -4.43
C GLU A 71 0.28 4.35 -5.24
N ALA A 72 1.59 4.21 -5.14
CA ALA A 72 2.55 5.01 -5.89
C ALA A 72 2.40 4.79 -7.41
N ARG A 73 2.20 3.54 -7.82
CA ARG A 73 1.99 3.19 -9.24
C ARG A 73 0.70 3.82 -9.79
N ILE A 74 -0.37 3.75 -9.03
CA ILE A 74 -1.66 4.33 -9.40
C ILE A 74 -1.56 5.86 -9.51
N ALA A 75 -0.91 6.50 -8.55
CA ALA A 75 -0.71 7.96 -8.56
C ALA A 75 0.11 8.40 -9.77
N LYS A 76 1.16 7.66 -10.11
CA LYS A 76 1.99 7.94 -11.28
C LYS A 76 1.19 7.81 -12.57
N ALA A 77 0.41 6.75 -12.72
CA ALA A 77 -0.42 6.52 -13.91
C ALA A 77 -1.46 7.63 -14.08
N ALA A 78 -2.10 8.09 -12.98
CA ALA A 78 -3.06 9.19 -13.01
C ALA A 78 -2.40 10.50 -13.45
N CYS A 79 -1.20 10.79 -12.96
CA CYS A 79 -0.44 11.97 -13.34
C CYS A 79 -0.08 11.96 -14.84
N GLU A 80 0.40 10.83 -15.35
CA GLU A 80 0.74 10.66 -16.77
C GLU A 80 -0.49 10.86 -17.66
N LYS A 81 -1.64 10.34 -17.24
CA LYS A 81 -2.91 10.51 -17.95
C LYS A 81 -3.32 11.98 -18.03
N GLN A 82 -3.21 12.72 -16.93
CA GLN A 82 -3.51 14.15 -16.92
C GLN A 82 -2.63 14.94 -17.88
N LEU A 83 -1.33 14.66 -17.87
CA LEU A 83 -0.39 15.33 -18.77
C LEU A 83 -0.75 15.06 -20.24
N ALA A 84 -1.07 13.81 -20.59
CA ALA A 84 -1.46 13.44 -21.95
C ALA A 84 -2.75 14.17 -22.37
N GLU A 85 -3.74 14.28 -21.49
CA GLU A 85 -4.99 15.00 -21.75
C GLU A 85 -4.74 16.50 -21.99
N GLN A 86 -3.84 17.10 -21.22
CA GLN A 86 -3.47 18.52 -21.41
C GLN A 86 -2.77 18.75 -22.74
N GLU A 87 -1.86 17.85 -23.14
CA GLU A 87 -1.21 17.93 -24.45
C GLU A 87 -2.22 17.81 -25.59
N ASP A 88 -3.15 16.87 -25.49
CA ASP A 88 -4.18 16.67 -26.52
C ASP A 88 -5.06 17.91 -26.66
N ARG A 89 -5.45 18.54 -25.56
CA ARG A 89 -6.22 19.80 -25.59
C ARG A 89 -5.46 20.91 -26.28
N LEU A 90 -4.17 21.03 -25.99
CA LEU A 90 -3.33 22.05 -26.62
C LEU A 90 -3.22 21.82 -28.12
N GLN A 91 -3.07 20.58 -28.56
CA GLN A 91 -3.02 20.23 -29.98
C GLN A 91 -4.36 20.49 -30.67
N GLU A 92 -5.47 20.20 -30.03
CA GLU A 92 -6.80 20.51 -30.57
C GLU A 92 -6.98 22.00 -30.77
N LEU A 93 -6.57 22.82 -29.82
CA LEU A 93 -6.62 24.26 -29.93
C LEU A 93 -5.77 24.78 -31.09
N ARG A 94 -4.62 24.16 -31.34
CA ARG A 94 -3.77 24.50 -32.47
C ARG A 94 -4.39 24.16 -33.83
N GLY A 95 -5.08 23.00 -33.90
CA GLY A 95 -5.61 22.46 -35.13
C GLY A 95 -6.97 23.04 -35.54
N ALA A 96 -7.79 23.41 -34.60
CA ALA A 96 -9.21 23.71 -34.86
C ALA A 96 -9.48 25.09 -35.43
N ASP A 97 -8.80 26.15 -35.00
CA ASP A 97 -9.19 27.54 -35.28
C ASP A 97 -8.10 28.42 -35.83
N GLY A 98 -7.01 27.86 -36.34
CA GLY A 98 -5.93 28.67 -36.83
C GLY A 98 -5.43 29.68 -35.81
N LEU A 99 -5.12 29.21 -34.62
CA LEU A 99 -4.53 30.04 -33.58
C LEU A 99 -3.33 30.78 -34.14
N SER A 100 -3.28 32.09 -34.01
CA SER A 100 -2.11 32.85 -34.41
C SER A 100 -0.91 32.43 -33.57
N GLU A 101 0.29 32.56 -34.16
CA GLU A 101 1.52 32.27 -33.43
C GLU A 101 1.62 33.03 -32.12
N GLN A 102 1.09 34.25 -32.06
CA GLN A 102 1.08 35.07 -30.88
C GLN A 102 0.20 34.46 -29.77
N MET A 103 -0.99 33.96 -30.14
CA MET A 103 -1.87 33.31 -29.18
C MET A 103 -1.26 32.04 -28.64
N GLU A 104 -0.64 31.25 -29.51
CA GLU A 104 0.04 30.04 -29.15
C GLU A 104 1.19 30.31 -28.18
N ALA A 105 2.01 31.32 -28.47
CA ALA A 105 3.11 31.74 -27.60
C ALA A 105 2.59 32.20 -26.24
N ARG A 106 1.49 32.92 -26.20
CA ARG A 106 0.86 33.40 -24.97
C ARG A 106 0.35 32.26 -24.11
N ILE A 107 -0.32 31.30 -24.72
CA ILE A 107 -0.79 30.10 -24.02
C ILE A 107 0.37 29.33 -23.40
N ARG A 108 1.46 29.17 -24.14
CA ARG A 108 2.65 28.49 -23.63
C ARG A 108 3.26 29.22 -22.42
N ARG A 109 3.31 30.54 -22.45
CA ARG A 109 3.81 31.33 -21.31
C ARG A 109 2.97 31.15 -20.08
N ILE A 110 1.64 31.12 -20.22
CA ILE A 110 0.72 30.89 -19.11
C ILE A 110 0.94 29.49 -18.52
N LEU A 111 1.06 28.46 -19.36
CA LEU A 111 1.29 27.08 -18.92
C LEU A 111 2.63 26.90 -18.22
N ILE A 112 3.65 27.65 -18.62
CA ILE A 112 4.97 27.62 -18.00
C ILE A 112 5.05 28.51 -16.75
N GLY A 113 4.03 29.38 -16.54
CA GLY A 113 4.01 30.28 -15.39
C GLY A 113 4.90 31.51 -15.50
N LYS A 114 5.22 31.96 -16.73
CA LYS A 114 6.07 33.15 -16.95
C LYS A 114 5.29 34.44 -17.18
N GLU A 115 3.98 34.40 -17.10
CA GLU A 115 3.14 35.59 -17.18
C GLU A 115 2.30 35.77 -15.93
#